data_b71617102a65c79a5ee58f240a98e4cf
#
_entry.id   b71617102a65c79a5ee58f240a98e4cf
#
_cell.length_a   1.000
_cell.length_b   1.000
_cell.length_c   1.000
_cell.angle_alpha   90.00
_cell.angle_beta   90.00
_cell.angle_gamma   90.00
#
_symmetry.space_group_name_H-M   'P 1'
#
loop_
_entity.id
_entity.type
_entity.pdbx_description
1 polymer ?
#
loop_
_entity_poly.entity_id
_entity_poly.type
_entity_poly.pdbx_seq_one_letter_code
_entity_poly.pdbx_strand_id
1 'polypeptide(L)'
;MTLTSRSFSKGSSKHENPVWMTGADALMDSLKIHGVKVIFGYPGGAILPIYDAVHKAEKEGWFKHYMVRHEQGGSHAADGYARSTGEVGVCFGTSGPGATNLVTGIATAQMDSVPLVVVTGQVPRPAIGTDAFQETDIFGITLPIVKHSWVIRDPSDIAKIVSEAFFIASSGRPGPVLIDIPKDVGQEFFNYQRVLPGEIIPKGFKTVSYTHLTLPTT
;
A
#
# COMPACT_ATOMS: atom_id res chain seq x y z
N MET A 1 -21.81 24.78 12.35
CA MET A 1 -20.76 24.58 11.33
C MET A 1 -21.28 23.52 10.37
N THR A 2 -21.66 23.93 9.18
CA THR A 2 -22.42 23.15 8.20
C THR A 2 -21.45 22.27 7.42
N LEU A 3 -21.57 20.96 7.56
CA LEU A 3 -20.81 20.00 6.76
C LEU A 3 -21.36 20.01 5.33
N THR A 4 -20.61 20.58 4.40
CA THR A 4 -20.89 20.51 2.97
C THR A 4 -20.57 19.08 2.47
N SER A 5 -21.62 18.37 2.09
CA SER A 5 -21.53 17.13 1.32
C SER A 5 -20.83 17.42 -0.02
N ARG A 6 -19.60 16.93 -0.19
CA ARG A 6 -18.96 16.91 -1.51
C ARG A 6 -19.66 15.86 -2.36
N SER A 7 -20.47 16.33 -3.30
CA SER A 7 -20.98 15.49 -4.37
C SER A 7 -19.83 15.10 -5.29
N PHE A 8 -19.50 13.80 -5.35
CA PHE A 8 -18.62 13.28 -6.40
C PHE A 8 -19.38 13.36 -7.74
N SER A 9 -18.96 14.27 -8.60
CA SER A 9 -19.40 14.28 -9.98
C SER A 9 -18.87 13.00 -10.65
N LYS A 10 -19.75 12.22 -11.26
CA LYS A 10 -19.39 11.12 -12.18
C LYS A 10 -18.67 11.71 -13.39
N GLY A 11 -17.34 11.82 -13.28
CA GLY A 11 -16.49 12.07 -14.44
C GLY A 11 -16.57 10.84 -15.33
N SER A 12 -16.89 11.03 -16.60
CA SER A 12 -16.84 9.99 -17.63
C SER A 12 -15.42 9.44 -17.69
N SER A 13 -15.22 8.19 -17.29
CA SER A 13 -13.95 7.47 -17.47
C SER A 13 -13.68 7.35 -18.99
N LYS A 14 -12.88 8.27 -19.52
CA LYS A 14 -12.16 7.95 -20.75
C LYS A 14 -11.16 6.87 -20.35
N HIS A 15 -11.44 5.61 -20.66
CA HIS A 15 -10.47 4.54 -20.60
C HIS A 15 -9.29 4.97 -21.49
N GLU A 16 -8.22 5.42 -20.87
CA GLU A 16 -6.95 5.60 -21.58
C GLU A 16 -6.56 4.23 -22.15
N ASN A 17 -5.98 4.22 -23.36
CA ASN A 17 -5.51 2.98 -23.96
C ASN A 17 -4.55 2.26 -22.98
N PRO A 18 -4.60 0.91 -22.89
CA PRO A 18 -3.73 0.17 -22.02
C PRO A 18 -2.26 0.49 -22.35
N VAL A 19 -1.46 0.73 -21.32
CA VAL A 19 -0.05 1.09 -21.44
C VAL A 19 0.80 -0.12 -21.10
N TRP A 20 1.71 -0.49 -22.01
CA TRP A 20 2.65 -1.59 -21.78
C TRP A 20 3.75 -1.14 -20.81
N MET A 21 3.79 -1.71 -19.59
CA MET A 21 4.76 -1.36 -18.57
C MET A 21 5.05 -2.51 -17.61
N THR A 22 6.09 -2.37 -16.78
CA THR A 22 6.42 -3.36 -15.75
C THR A 22 5.46 -3.29 -14.55
N GLY A 23 5.38 -4.38 -13.78
CA GLY A 23 4.63 -4.35 -12.50
C GLY A 23 5.14 -3.29 -11.53
N ALA A 24 6.44 -3.05 -11.51
CA ALA A 24 7.05 -2.00 -10.68
C ALA A 24 6.63 -0.59 -11.12
N ASP A 25 6.63 -0.30 -12.43
CA ASP A 25 6.17 0.99 -12.95
C ASP A 25 4.65 1.17 -12.71
N ALA A 26 3.86 0.10 -12.84
CA ALA A 26 2.42 0.11 -12.55
C ALA A 26 2.14 0.39 -11.07
N LEU A 27 2.94 -0.14 -10.15
CA LEU A 27 2.86 0.19 -8.73
C LEU A 27 3.10 1.69 -8.50
N MET A 28 4.14 2.26 -9.11
CA MET A 28 4.47 3.69 -8.96
C MET A 28 3.34 4.58 -9.52
N ASP A 29 2.81 4.27 -10.69
CA ASP A 29 1.68 5.02 -11.28
C ASP A 29 0.44 4.93 -10.37
N SER A 30 0.15 3.74 -9.83
CA SER A 30 -0.95 3.53 -8.90
C SER A 30 -0.79 4.34 -7.61
N LEU A 31 0.40 4.38 -7.01
CA LEU A 31 0.69 5.20 -5.82
C LEU A 31 0.54 6.70 -6.12
N LYS A 32 1.01 7.15 -7.29
CA LYS A 32 0.85 8.53 -7.75
C LYS A 32 -0.62 8.93 -7.87
N ILE A 33 -1.45 8.08 -8.47
CA ILE A 33 -2.89 8.31 -8.63
C ILE A 33 -3.59 8.44 -7.28
N HIS A 34 -3.15 7.67 -6.28
CA HIS A 34 -3.65 7.76 -4.90
C HIS A 34 -3.06 8.91 -4.09
N GLY A 35 -2.29 9.79 -4.73
CA GLY A 35 -1.80 11.03 -4.13
C GLY A 35 -0.67 10.84 -3.14
N VAL A 36 0.07 9.73 -3.22
CA VAL A 36 1.27 9.51 -2.39
C VAL A 36 2.30 10.58 -2.68
N LYS A 37 2.80 11.23 -1.62
CA LYS A 37 3.82 12.29 -1.71
C LYS A 37 5.16 11.86 -1.14
N VAL A 38 5.12 10.92 -0.19
CA VAL A 38 6.29 10.48 0.55
C VAL A 38 6.27 8.96 0.70
N ILE A 39 7.42 8.33 0.49
CA ILE A 39 7.64 6.91 0.74
C ILE A 39 8.86 6.77 1.66
N PHE A 40 8.74 5.95 2.70
CA PHE A 40 9.84 5.58 3.58
C PHE A 40 10.23 4.13 3.31
N GLY A 41 11.52 3.81 3.23
CA GLY A 41 11.89 2.42 3.03
C GLY A 41 13.39 2.16 2.94
N TYR A 42 13.71 0.86 2.83
CA TYR A 42 15.07 0.39 2.67
C TYR A 42 15.15 -0.64 1.52
N PRO A 43 16.08 -0.46 0.56
CA PRO A 43 16.23 -1.37 -0.56
C PRO A 43 16.78 -2.74 -0.13
N GLY A 44 16.50 -3.76 -0.94
CA GLY A 44 17.04 -5.10 -0.77
C GLY A 44 16.74 -5.98 -1.99
N GLY A 45 17.34 -7.15 -2.06
CA GLY A 45 17.40 -7.97 -3.27
C GLY A 45 16.06 -8.28 -3.93
N ALA A 46 15.02 -8.56 -3.15
CA ALA A 46 13.71 -8.91 -3.71
C ALA A 46 12.91 -7.69 -4.19
N ILE A 47 13.13 -6.51 -3.59
CA ILE A 47 12.39 -5.28 -3.93
C ILE A 47 13.12 -4.38 -4.94
N LEU A 48 14.32 -4.78 -5.42
CA LEU A 48 15.12 -3.95 -6.34
C LEU A 48 14.36 -3.48 -7.59
N PRO A 49 13.56 -4.29 -8.29
CA PRO A 49 12.80 -3.81 -9.44
C PRO A 49 11.86 -2.65 -9.10
N ILE A 50 11.26 -2.69 -7.90
CA ILE A 50 10.41 -1.61 -7.40
C ILE A 50 11.26 -0.37 -7.09
N TYR A 51 12.46 -0.53 -6.51
CA TYR A 51 13.35 0.59 -6.23
C TYR A 51 13.90 1.26 -7.49
N ASP A 52 14.09 0.52 -8.58
CA ASP A 52 14.42 1.10 -9.88
C ASP A 52 13.28 2.01 -10.38
N ALA A 53 12.03 1.58 -10.21
CA ALA A 53 10.87 2.40 -10.55
C ALA A 53 10.69 3.60 -9.58
N VAL A 54 10.96 3.42 -8.28
CA VAL A 54 11.00 4.51 -7.28
C VAL A 54 11.97 5.60 -7.71
N HIS A 55 13.19 5.22 -8.12
CA HIS A 55 14.21 6.18 -8.55
C HIS A 55 13.77 6.99 -9.78
N LYS A 56 13.14 6.34 -10.77
CA LYS A 56 12.58 7.04 -11.93
C LYS A 56 11.48 8.02 -11.51
N ALA A 57 10.51 7.56 -10.72
CA ALA A 57 9.38 8.35 -10.27
C ALA A 57 9.80 9.55 -9.39
N GLU A 58 10.83 9.39 -8.57
CA GLU A 58 11.40 10.49 -7.78
C GLU A 58 12.07 11.55 -8.67
N LYS A 59 12.82 11.12 -9.71
CA LYS A 59 13.39 12.05 -10.70
C LYS A 59 12.33 12.84 -11.47
N GLU A 60 11.17 12.21 -11.70
CA GLU A 60 10.02 12.86 -12.33
C GLU A 60 9.20 13.73 -11.36
N GLY A 61 9.58 13.75 -10.09
CA GLY A 61 8.93 14.57 -9.07
C GLY A 61 7.56 14.05 -8.62
N TRP A 62 7.28 12.76 -8.78
CA TRP A 62 5.98 12.19 -8.38
C TRP A 62 5.81 12.12 -6.88
N PHE A 63 6.87 11.74 -6.15
CA PHE A 63 6.95 11.68 -4.70
C PHE A 63 8.41 11.80 -4.26
N LYS A 64 8.62 11.91 -2.95
CA LYS A 64 9.95 11.90 -2.34
C LYS A 64 10.15 10.60 -1.57
N HIS A 65 11.27 9.94 -1.83
CA HIS A 65 11.69 8.75 -1.09
C HIS A 65 12.66 9.13 0.02
N TYR A 66 12.41 8.69 1.24
CA TYR A 66 13.32 8.78 2.37
C TYR A 66 13.87 7.40 2.70
N MET A 67 15.14 7.19 2.36
CA MET A 67 15.84 5.97 2.69
C MET A 67 16.15 5.95 4.19
N VAL A 68 15.60 4.96 4.88
CA VAL A 68 15.85 4.74 6.31
C VAL A 68 17.08 3.87 6.50
N ARG A 69 17.58 3.73 7.74
CA ARG A 69 18.68 2.83 8.04
C ARG A 69 18.24 1.49 8.62
N HIS A 70 16.97 1.38 8.96
CA HIS A 70 16.32 0.17 9.45
C HIS A 70 14.81 0.27 9.15
N GLU A 71 14.21 -0.79 8.68
CA GLU A 71 12.82 -0.78 8.19
C GLU A 71 11.82 -0.44 9.29
N GLN A 72 12.09 -0.82 10.54
CA GLN A 72 11.28 -0.42 11.70
C GLN A 72 11.17 1.12 11.78
N GLY A 73 12.28 1.82 11.57
CA GLY A 73 12.27 3.29 11.50
C GLY A 73 11.42 3.80 10.33
N GLY A 74 11.39 3.05 9.21
CA GLY A 74 10.55 3.37 8.04
C GLY A 74 9.06 3.25 8.33
N SER A 75 8.64 2.16 8.98
CA SER A 75 7.24 1.97 9.36
C SER A 75 6.77 2.99 10.40
N HIS A 76 7.61 3.34 11.39
CA HIS A 76 7.29 4.39 12.35
C HIS A 76 7.28 5.79 11.72
N ALA A 77 8.16 6.06 10.74
CA ALA A 77 8.15 7.33 10.02
C ALA A 77 6.86 7.49 9.18
N ALA A 78 6.41 6.41 8.53
CA ALA A 78 5.15 6.40 7.80
C ALA A 78 3.94 6.58 8.75
N ASP A 79 3.97 5.95 9.93
CA ASP A 79 2.97 6.15 10.98
C ASP A 79 2.95 7.62 11.45
N GLY A 80 4.10 8.21 11.78
CA GLY A 80 4.20 9.62 12.15
C GLY A 80 3.73 10.58 11.05
N TYR A 81 4.04 10.26 9.79
CA TYR A 81 3.54 11.01 8.64
C TYR A 81 2.01 10.97 8.56
N ALA A 82 1.41 9.78 8.67
CA ALA A 82 -0.04 9.64 8.61
C ALA A 82 -0.73 10.41 9.75
N ARG A 83 -0.21 10.36 10.97
CA ARG A 83 -0.75 11.10 12.12
C ARG A 83 -0.66 12.61 11.95
N SER A 84 0.44 13.10 11.38
CA SER A 84 0.69 14.53 11.25
C SER A 84 -0.04 15.18 10.08
N THR A 85 -0.27 14.41 9.01
CA THR A 85 -0.88 14.94 7.77
C THR A 85 -2.34 14.55 7.56
N GLY A 86 -2.79 13.47 8.19
CA GLY A 86 -4.09 12.85 7.91
C GLY A 86 -4.12 12.06 6.59
N GLU A 87 -2.99 11.92 5.91
CA GLU A 87 -2.84 11.13 4.68
C GLU A 87 -2.44 9.68 5.03
N VAL A 88 -2.58 8.76 4.08
CA VAL A 88 -2.12 7.37 4.26
C VAL A 88 -0.59 7.34 4.22
N GLY A 89 0.04 6.77 5.25
CA GLY A 89 1.48 6.55 5.28
C GLY A 89 1.89 5.38 4.39
N VAL A 90 3.02 5.50 3.71
CA VAL A 90 3.54 4.44 2.82
C VAL A 90 4.95 4.07 3.21
N CYS A 91 5.23 2.78 3.42
CA CYS A 91 6.57 2.28 3.66
C CYS A 91 6.87 1.00 2.89
N PHE A 92 8.15 0.84 2.54
CA PHE A 92 8.66 -0.26 1.74
C PHE A 92 9.73 -1.05 2.49
N GLY A 93 9.73 -2.38 2.32
CA GLY A 93 10.79 -3.27 2.81
C GLY A 93 11.03 -4.44 1.86
N THR A 94 12.22 -5.01 1.88
CA THR A 94 12.51 -6.22 1.11
C THR A 94 11.94 -7.47 1.78
N SER A 95 12.08 -8.64 1.16
CA SER A 95 11.68 -9.93 1.72
C SER A 95 12.44 -10.29 3.00
N GLY A 96 11.98 -11.31 3.69
CA GLY A 96 12.65 -11.87 4.87
C GLY A 96 12.86 -10.85 5.97
N PRO A 97 14.12 -10.58 6.35
CA PRO A 97 14.42 -9.67 7.47
C PRO A 97 13.91 -8.24 7.24
N GLY A 98 13.86 -7.75 6.00
CA GLY A 98 13.30 -6.44 5.71
C GLY A 98 11.81 -6.36 6.00
N ALA A 99 11.05 -7.36 5.60
CA ALA A 99 9.62 -7.44 5.87
C ALA A 99 9.33 -7.63 7.38
N THR A 100 10.06 -8.52 8.05
CA THR A 100 9.87 -8.76 9.51
C THR A 100 10.25 -7.55 10.36
N ASN A 101 11.22 -6.74 9.93
CA ASN A 101 11.56 -5.48 10.59
C ASN A 101 10.44 -4.42 10.56
N LEU A 102 9.48 -4.52 9.65
CA LEU A 102 8.32 -3.61 9.60
C LEU A 102 7.25 -3.94 10.64
N VAL A 103 7.24 -5.16 11.18
CA VAL A 103 6.15 -5.71 12.03
C VAL A 103 5.83 -4.83 13.23
N THR A 104 6.84 -4.30 13.94
CA THR A 104 6.60 -3.44 15.11
C THR A 104 5.79 -2.20 14.75
N GLY A 105 6.15 -1.50 13.67
CA GLY A 105 5.40 -0.31 13.24
C GLY A 105 4.00 -0.65 12.71
N ILE A 106 3.84 -1.80 12.03
CA ILE A 106 2.53 -2.30 11.59
C ILE A 106 1.64 -2.56 12.80
N ALA A 107 2.14 -3.26 13.82
CA ALA A 107 1.40 -3.54 15.05
C ALA A 107 1.00 -2.26 15.79
N THR A 108 1.89 -1.27 15.87
CA THR A 108 1.61 0.05 16.45
C THR A 108 0.48 0.74 15.70
N ALA A 109 0.56 0.80 14.36
CA ALA A 109 -0.47 1.42 13.52
C ALA A 109 -1.84 0.73 13.67
N GLN A 110 -1.86 -0.60 13.80
CA GLN A 110 -3.11 -1.36 14.03
C GLN A 110 -3.73 -1.01 15.37
N MET A 111 -2.95 -0.92 16.43
CA MET A 111 -3.45 -0.58 17.77
C MET A 111 -4.01 0.84 17.82
N ASP A 112 -3.32 1.78 17.18
CA ASP A 112 -3.65 3.20 17.23
C ASP A 112 -4.56 3.68 16.08
N SER A 113 -5.01 2.75 15.23
CA SER A 113 -5.89 3.07 14.09
C SER A 113 -5.28 4.05 13.09
N VAL A 114 -4.01 3.84 12.74
CA VAL A 114 -3.28 4.69 11.79
C VAL A 114 -3.29 4.06 10.40
N PRO A 115 -3.73 4.77 9.35
CA PRO A 115 -3.78 4.22 8.00
C PRO A 115 -2.39 4.11 7.39
N LEU A 116 -1.93 2.89 7.15
CA LEU A 116 -0.68 2.59 6.45
C LEU A 116 -0.89 1.64 5.28
N VAL A 117 -0.16 1.87 4.19
CA VAL A 117 0.04 0.92 3.11
C VAL A 117 1.51 0.47 3.16
N VAL A 118 1.71 -0.78 3.50
CA VAL A 118 3.03 -1.40 3.60
C VAL A 118 3.26 -2.26 2.37
N VAL A 119 4.34 -2.02 1.64
CA VAL A 119 4.73 -2.81 0.46
C VAL A 119 5.99 -3.58 0.78
N THR A 120 5.93 -4.91 0.65
CA THR A 120 7.08 -5.78 0.80
C THR A 120 7.44 -6.44 -0.53
N GLY A 121 8.74 -6.58 -0.76
CA GLY A 121 9.23 -7.45 -1.83
C GLY A 121 9.20 -8.90 -1.36
N GLN A 122 8.94 -9.83 -2.27
CA GLN A 122 8.97 -11.26 -2.00
C GLN A 122 9.92 -11.96 -2.98
N VAL A 123 10.38 -13.15 -2.62
CA VAL A 123 11.12 -14.02 -3.55
C VAL A 123 10.27 -14.30 -4.81
N PRO A 124 10.86 -14.64 -5.96
CA PRO A 124 10.10 -14.95 -7.17
C PRO A 124 9.04 -16.04 -6.92
N ARG A 125 7.89 -15.95 -7.60
CA ARG A 125 6.75 -16.87 -7.44
C ARG A 125 7.13 -18.37 -7.35
N PRO A 126 8.05 -18.91 -8.18
CA PRO A 126 8.43 -20.32 -8.07
C PRO A 126 9.22 -20.68 -6.81
N ALA A 127 9.79 -19.69 -6.12
CA ALA A 127 10.59 -19.89 -4.92
C ALA A 127 9.77 -19.74 -3.62
N ILE A 128 8.53 -19.27 -3.70
CA ILE A 128 7.65 -19.14 -2.53
C ILE A 128 7.31 -20.53 -1.98
N GLY A 129 7.54 -20.73 -0.67
CA GLY A 129 7.28 -22.01 0.02
C GLY A 129 8.42 -23.02 -0.12
N THR A 130 9.61 -22.60 -0.57
CA THR A 130 10.77 -23.48 -0.74
C THR A 130 11.90 -23.22 0.27
N ASP A 131 11.66 -22.39 1.28
CA ASP A 131 12.70 -21.91 2.22
C ASP A 131 13.87 -21.19 1.49
N ALA A 132 13.55 -20.44 0.44
CA ALA A 132 14.52 -19.70 -0.33
C ALA A 132 15.24 -18.64 0.52
N PHE A 133 16.42 -18.20 0.07
CA PHE A 133 17.18 -17.16 0.78
C PHE A 133 16.36 -15.90 1.01
N GLN A 134 16.26 -15.50 2.27
CA GLN A 134 15.44 -14.36 2.73
C GLN A 134 13.95 -14.47 2.37
N GLU A 135 13.43 -15.68 2.24
CA GLU A 135 11.99 -15.90 2.21
C GLU A 135 11.40 -15.80 3.62
N THR A 136 10.22 -15.22 3.72
CA THR A 136 9.42 -15.23 4.97
C THR A 136 7.94 -15.10 4.58
N ASP A 137 7.10 -15.88 5.24
CA ASP A 137 5.64 -15.74 5.14
C ASP A 137 5.18 -14.48 5.89
N ILE A 138 5.48 -13.32 5.31
CA ILE A 138 5.07 -12.04 5.91
C ILE A 138 3.55 -11.88 5.93
N PHE A 139 2.83 -12.51 5.00
CA PHE A 139 1.38 -12.56 4.99
C PHE A 139 0.86 -13.21 6.27
N GLY A 140 1.33 -14.42 6.61
CA GLY A 140 0.95 -15.14 7.82
C GLY A 140 1.34 -14.41 9.09
N ILE A 141 2.57 -13.84 9.14
CA ILE A 141 3.08 -13.09 10.30
C ILE A 141 2.22 -11.86 10.59
N THR A 142 1.80 -11.14 9.57
CA THR A 142 1.06 -9.88 9.74
C THR A 142 -0.46 -10.04 9.84
N LEU A 143 -1.00 -11.21 9.55
CA LEU A 143 -2.43 -11.47 9.54
C LEU A 143 -3.20 -10.93 10.77
N PRO A 144 -2.70 -11.09 12.03
CA PRO A 144 -3.39 -10.58 13.22
C PRO A 144 -3.24 -9.07 13.46
N ILE A 145 -2.36 -8.40 12.73
CA ILE A 145 -1.98 -6.99 12.97
C ILE A 145 -2.20 -6.08 11.77
N VAL A 146 -2.91 -6.54 10.75
CA VAL A 146 -3.32 -5.73 9.59
C VAL A 146 -4.82 -5.84 9.35
N LYS A 147 -5.40 -4.88 8.67
CA LYS A 147 -6.79 -4.94 8.25
C LYS A 147 -6.98 -5.92 7.08
N HIS A 148 -6.02 -5.98 6.19
CA HIS A 148 -5.96 -6.90 5.07
C HIS A 148 -4.54 -7.01 4.51
N SER A 149 -4.26 -8.13 3.83
CA SER A 149 -2.99 -8.36 3.14
C SER A 149 -3.21 -9.09 1.83
N TRP A 150 -2.32 -8.82 0.87
CA TRP A 150 -2.31 -9.47 -0.45
C TRP A 150 -0.92 -9.97 -0.79
N VAL A 151 -0.85 -11.11 -1.47
CA VAL A 151 0.33 -11.54 -2.22
C VAL A 151 -0.02 -11.44 -3.70
N ILE A 152 0.58 -10.51 -4.41
CA ILE A 152 0.28 -10.28 -5.83
C ILE A 152 0.90 -11.39 -6.67
N ARG A 153 0.08 -12.17 -7.35
CA ARG A 153 0.53 -13.26 -8.23
C ARG A 153 0.48 -12.92 -9.71
N ASP A 154 -0.32 -11.95 -10.09
CA ASP A 154 -0.46 -11.46 -11.46
C ASP A 154 -0.26 -9.93 -11.47
N PRO A 155 0.63 -9.38 -12.32
CA PRO A 155 0.84 -7.95 -12.38
C PRO A 155 -0.40 -7.16 -12.78
N SER A 156 -1.36 -7.77 -13.46
CA SER A 156 -2.63 -7.12 -13.82
C SER A 156 -3.52 -6.77 -12.61
N ASP A 157 -3.29 -7.40 -11.46
CA ASP A 157 -4.02 -7.12 -10.22
C ASP A 157 -3.47 -5.90 -9.45
N ILE A 158 -2.28 -5.38 -9.81
CA ILE A 158 -1.59 -4.32 -9.05
C ILE A 158 -2.48 -3.10 -8.86
N ALA A 159 -3.02 -2.54 -9.94
CA ALA A 159 -3.82 -1.31 -9.86
C ALA A 159 -5.06 -1.49 -8.97
N LYS A 160 -5.74 -2.61 -9.13
CA LYS A 160 -6.91 -2.96 -8.33
C LYS A 160 -6.53 -3.12 -6.85
N ILE A 161 -5.50 -3.91 -6.56
CA ILE A 161 -5.06 -4.18 -5.18
C ILE A 161 -4.59 -2.90 -4.49
N VAL A 162 -3.84 -2.03 -5.17
CA VAL A 162 -3.45 -0.73 -4.61
C VAL A 162 -4.67 0.12 -4.30
N SER A 163 -5.65 0.19 -5.20
CA SER A 163 -6.89 0.93 -4.95
C SER A 163 -7.67 0.37 -3.74
N GLU A 164 -7.81 -0.95 -3.64
CA GLU A 164 -8.43 -1.61 -2.48
C GLU A 164 -7.64 -1.34 -1.19
N ALA A 165 -6.30 -1.36 -1.26
CA ALA A 165 -5.42 -1.13 -0.11
C ALA A 165 -5.62 0.28 0.48
N PHE A 166 -5.59 1.32 -0.35
CA PHE A 166 -5.84 2.69 0.12
C PHE A 166 -7.25 2.87 0.67
N PHE A 167 -8.25 2.25 0.02
CA PHE A 167 -9.62 2.27 0.51
C PHE A 167 -9.74 1.59 1.87
N ILE A 168 -9.21 0.38 2.04
CA ILE A 168 -9.32 -0.39 3.30
C ILE A 168 -8.52 0.29 4.40
N ALA A 169 -7.30 0.78 4.11
CA ALA A 169 -6.47 1.45 5.11
C ALA A 169 -7.17 2.67 5.73
N SER A 170 -7.89 3.46 4.93
CA SER A 170 -8.51 4.72 5.35
C SER A 170 -9.99 4.60 5.76
N SER A 171 -10.68 3.52 5.40
CA SER A 171 -12.12 3.37 5.62
C SER A 171 -12.47 2.76 6.96
N GLY A 172 -13.62 3.14 7.54
CA GLY A 172 -14.09 2.67 8.84
C GLY A 172 -13.11 3.02 9.96
N ARG A 173 -12.69 2.05 10.79
CA ARG A 173 -11.55 2.20 11.68
C ARG A 173 -10.28 2.15 10.82
N PRO A 174 -9.51 3.23 10.67
CA PRO A 174 -8.27 3.20 9.90
C PRO A 174 -7.28 2.17 10.45
N GLY A 175 -6.35 1.73 9.62
CA GLY A 175 -5.33 0.79 10.05
C GLY A 175 -4.41 0.35 8.91
N PRO A 176 -3.38 -0.44 9.21
CA PRO A 176 -2.41 -0.90 8.24
C PRO A 176 -2.97 -1.98 7.32
N VAL A 177 -2.47 -2.00 6.10
CA VAL A 177 -2.61 -3.07 5.13
C VAL A 177 -1.25 -3.45 4.54
N LEU A 178 -1.10 -4.67 4.05
CA LEU A 178 0.15 -5.16 3.48
C LEU A 178 -0.05 -5.64 2.04
N ILE A 179 0.86 -5.25 1.16
CA ILE A 179 0.95 -5.72 -0.23
C ILE A 179 2.31 -6.38 -0.41
N ASP A 180 2.34 -7.69 -0.59
CA ASP A 180 3.56 -8.46 -0.81
C ASP A 180 3.72 -8.77 -2.30
N ILE A 181 4.84 -8.32 -2.89
CA ILE A 181 5.05 -8.35 -4.35
C ILE A 181 6.25 -9.21 -4.69
N PRO A 182 6.05 -10.38 -5.31
CA PRO A 182 7.14 -11.21 -5.82
C PRO A 182 8.00 -10.45 -6.83
N LYS A 183 9.32 -10.67 -6.75
CA LYS A 183 10.31 -9.97 -7.57
C LYS A 183 10.02 -10.05 -9.06
N ASP A 184 9.65 -11.23 -9.54
CA ASP A 184 9.32 -11.49 -10.94
C ASP A 184 8.04 -10.79 -11.38
N VAL A 185 7.04 -10.63 -10.51
CA VAL A 185 5.83 -9.82 -10.78
C VAL A 185 6.21 -8.36 -10.98
N GLY A 186 7.12 -7.82 -10.16
CA GLY A 186 7.64 -6.46 -10.35
C GLY A 186 8.37 -6.24 -11.67
N GLN A 187 8.96 -7.29 -12.24
CA GLN A 187 9.72 -7.25 -13.50
C GLN A 187 8.89 -7.56 -14.74
N GLU A 188 7.76 -8.22 -14.57
CA GLU A 188 6.90 -8.69 -15.66
C GLU A 188 6.23 -7.51 -16.38
N PHE A 189 6.27 -7.53 -17.72
CA PHE A 189 5.58 -6.56 -18.56
C PHE A 189 4.15 -7.01 -18.85
N PHE A 190 3.21 -6.08 -18.78
CA PHE A 190 1.81 -6.35 -19.06
C PHE A 190 1.07 -5.10 -19.58
N ASN A 191 -0.15 -5.27 -20.06
CA ASN A 191 -1.03 -4.19 -20.42
C ASN A 191 -1.70 -3.60 -19.18
N TYR A 192 -1.14 -2.50 -18.67
CA TYR A 192 -1.62 -1.82 -17.49
C TYR A 192 -2.88 -0.99 -17.79
N GLN A 193 -3.85 -1.09 -16.91
CA GLN A 193 -5.04 -0.24 -16.90
C GLN A 193 -5.13 0.48 -15.56
N ARG A 194 -5.25 1.80 -15.61
CA ARG A 194 -5.40 2.62 -14.42
C ARG A 194 -6.71 2.32 -13.70
N VAL A 195 -6.65 2.34 -12.38
CA VAL A 195 -7.82 2.29 -11.50
C VAL A 195 -7.80 3.57 -10.67
N LEU A 196 -8.85 4.38 -10.80
CA LEU A 196 -8.94 5.64 -10.06
C LEU A 196 -9.43 5.41 -8.63
N PRO A 197 -9.09 6.32 -7.69
CA PRO A 197 -9.59 6.25 -6.32
C PRO A 197 -11.12 6.22 -6.29
N GLY A 198 -11.69 5.23 -5.61
CA GLY A 198 -13.14 5.07 -5.49
C GLY A 198 -13.82 4.30 -6.62
N GLU A 199 -13.12 3.92 -7.70
CA GLU A 199 -13.69 3.04 -8.74
C GLU A 199 -13.92 1.62 -8.24
N ILE A 200 -13.06 1.15 -7.33
CA ILE A 200 -13.18 -0.19 -6.74
C ILE A 200 -13.50 -0.05 -5.26
N ILE A 201 -14.66 -0.58 -4.89
CA ILE A 201 -15.07 -0.77 -3.50
C ILE A 201 -15.07 -2.28 -3.25
N PRO A 202 -14.31 -2.79 -2.28
CA PRO A 202 -14.26 -4.22 -1.98
C PRO A 202 -15.66 -4.79 -1.72
N LYS A 203 -15.97 -5.93 -2.35
CA LYS A 203 -17.25 -6.60 -2.15
C LYS A 203 -17.44 -6.98 -0.68
N GLY A 204 -18.59 -6.62 -0.12
CA GLY A 204 -18.91 -6.90 1.29
C GLY A 204 -18.49 -5.81 2.27
N PHE A 205 -17.79 -4.77 1.83
CA PHE A 205 -17.52 -3.62 2.68
C PHE A 205 -18.81 -2.81 2.88
N LYS A 206 -19.33 -2.84 4.10
CA LYS A 206 -20.47 -1.99 4.50
C LYS A 206 -19.93 -0.85 5.35
N THR A 207 -20.09 0.38 4.88
CA THR A 207 -19.88 1.56 5.72
C THR A 207 -20.89 1.48 6.87
N VAL A 208 -20.42 1.31 8.09
CA VAL A 208 -21.24 1.43 9.28
C VAL A 208 -21.42 2.92 9.55
N SER A 209 -22.62 3.43 9.28
CA SER A 209 -23.00 4.76 9.75
C SER A 209 -23.31 4.64 11.25
N TYR A 210 -22.38 5.08 12.10
CA TYR A 210 -22.69 5.25 13.51
C TYR A 210 -23.60 6.48 13.64
N THR A 211 -24.87 6.26 13.88
CA THR A 211 -25.68 7.27 14.52
C THR A 211 -25.14 7.44 15.93
N HIS A 212 -24.52 8.60 16.19
CA HIS A 212 -24.07 8.94 17.53
C HIS A 212 -25.26 8.87 18.48
N LEU A 213 -25.28 7.87 19.33
CA LEU A 213 -26.05 7.93 20.56
C LEU A 213 -25.35 8.98 21.44
N THR A 214 -25.82 10.19 21.42
CA THR A 214 -25.47 11.17 22.45
C THR A 214 -26.00 10.60 23.76
N LEU A 215 -25.09 10.14 24.64
CA LEU A 215 -25.46 9.83 26.00
C LEU A 215 -26.02 11.11 26.64
N PRO A 216 -27.21 11.07 27.28
CA PRO A 216 -27.69 12.23 28.00
C PRO A 216 -26.68 12.57 29.09
N THR A 217 -26.13 13.77 29.03
CA THR A 217 -25.36 14.35 30.14
C THR A 217 -26.35 14.65 31.26
N THR A 218 -26.28 13.83 32.32
CA THR A 218 -26.93 14.14 33.61
C THR A 218 -26.17 15.22 34.34
#